data_7326af95cddfcdbc438fa5f06b0453c5
#
_entry.id   7326af95cddfcdbc438fa5f06b0453c5
#
_cell.length_a   1.000
_cell.length_b   1.000
_cell.length_c   1.000
_cell.angle_alpha   90.00
_cell.angle_beta   90.00
_cell.angle_gamma   90.00
#
_symmetry.space_group_name_H-M   'P 1'
#
loop_
_entity.id
_entity.type
_entity.pdbx_description
1 polymer ?
#
loop_
_entity_poly.entity_id
_entity_poly.type
_entity_poly.pdbx_seq_one_letter_code
_entity_poly.pdbx_strand_id
1 'polypeptide(L)'
;MKKTAITLYFLLQAACLFSQVPRPEYPRPQFERTDWINLNGEWTYTFDFGASGLERGYAGSKGFDGKIIVPFAPESKLSGVGHTDFIGRIWYQRTIHIPAGWAQRNVMLNFGAVYYTSEVYVDGRFVGRHFGGSSSFSYDITAFVKPGGSHSLVVLATSDLRSGKQTAGKQSLQYASHSCDYTRTTGIWQTVWMEAVAPEALARVRVTTDIDQQQLIVAPQF
;
A
#
# COMPACT_ATOMS: atom_id res chain seq x y z
N MET A 1 14.16 0.41 -45.74
CA MET A 1 14.43 -0.57 -44.66
C MET A 1 15.06 0.07 -43.39
N LYS A 2 16.07 0.97 -43.46
CA LYS A 2 16.68 1.58 -42.27
C LYS A 2 15.75 2.48 -41.43
N LYS A 3 14.84 3.25 -42.06
CA LYS A 3 13.90 4.13 -41.38
C LYS A 3 12.82 3.35 -40.58
N THR A 4 12.34 2.22 -41.14
CA THR A 4 11.36 1.37 -40.46
C THR A 4 11.93 0.64 -39.24
N ALA A 5 13.22 0.23 -39.27
CA ALA A 5 13.88 -0.40 -38.14
C ALA A 5 14.12 0.59 -36.97
N ILE A 6 14.44 1.86 -37.28
CA ILE A 6 14.63 2.91 -36.26
C ILE A 6 13.31 3.23 -35.56
N THR A 7 12.21 3.34 -36.32
CA THR A 7 10.88 3.60 -35.75
C THR A 7 10.40 2.44 -34.84
N LEU A 8 10.68 1.19 -35.23
CA LEU A 8 10.35 0.02 -34.41
C LEU A 8 11.18 -0.03 -33.12
N TYR A 9 12.46 0.35 -33.18
CA TYR A 9 13.35 0.42 -32.00
C TYR A 9 12.87 1.48 -31.01
N PHE A 10 12.45 2.68 -31.47
CA PHE A 10 11.88 3.71 -30.59
C PHE A 10 10.51 3.30 -29.98
N LEU A 11 9.67 2.58 -30.72
CA LEU A 11 8.41 2.04 -30.21
C LEU A 11 8.63 0.95 -29.15
N LEU A 12 9.64 0.08 -29.31
CA LEU A 12 10.00 -0.90 -28.28
C LEU A 12 10.55 -0.24 -27.01
N GLN A 13 11.37 0.80 -27.13
CA GLN A 13 11.89 1.55 -26.00
C GLN A 13 10.76 2.28 -25.24
N ALA A 14 9.78 2.85 -25.95
CA ALA A 14 8.63 3.49 -25.34
C ALA A 14 7.73 2.48 -24.58
N ALA A 15 7.58 1.26 -25.10
CA ALA A 15 6.83 0.18 -24.43
C ALA A 15 7.52 -0.29 -23.13
N CYS A 16 8.86 -0.27 -23.06
CA CYS A 16 9.60 -0.62 -21.84
C CYS A 16 9.46 0.42 -20.71
N LEU A 17 9.14 1.69 -21.02
CA LEU A 17 9.00 2.74 -20.03
C LEU A 17 7.70 2.67 -19.21
N PHE A 18 6.69 1.91 -19.65
CA PHE A 18 5.40 1.77 -18.97
C PHE A 18 5.30 0.56 -18.04
N SER A 19 6.35 -0.24 -17.88
CA SER A 19 6.31 -1.47 -17.09
C SER A 19 7.10 -1.43 -15.77
N GLN A 20 7.64 -0.28 -15.37
CA GLN A 20 8.35 -0.21 -14.09
C GLN A 20 7.36 -0.10 -12.93
N VAL A 21 7.46 -1.06 -11.99
CA VAL A 21 6.73 -0.97 -10.71
C VAL A 21 7.17 0.31 -10.00
N PRO A 22 6.26 1.22 -9.63
CA PRO A 22 6.62 2.43 -8.88
C PRO A 22 7.28 2.07 -7.56
N ARG A 23 8.34 2.79 -7.18
CA ARG A 23 9.08 2.53 -5.93
C ARG A 23 9.49 1.06 -5.84
N PRO A 24 10.37 0.57 -6.72
CA PRO A 24 10.76 -0.83 -6.79
C PRO A 24 11.70 -1.25 -5.66
N GLU A 25 12.30 -0.30 -4.95
CA GLU A 25 13.21 -0.53 -3.84
C GLU A 25 12.52 -1.19 -2.63
N TYR A 26 13.27 -1.99 -1.87
CA TYR A 26 12.79 -2.55 -0.62
C TYR A 26 12.52 -1.44 0.40
N PRO A 27 11.32 -1.40 1.04
CA PRO A 27 10.87 -0.22 1.78
C PRO A 27 11.47 -0.07 3.19
N ARG A 28 12.17 -1.07 3.71
CA ARG A 28 12.80 -1.06 5.06
C ARG A 28 14.31 -1.35 4.96
N PRO A 29 15.14 -0.41 4.50
CA PRO A 29 16.55 -0.66 4.25
C PRO A 29 17.34 -1.13 5.49
N GLN A 30 16.92 -0.80 6.71
CA GLN A 30 17.55 -1.27 7.96
C GLN A 30 17.27 -2.75 8.25
N PHE A 31 16.31 -3.36 7.55
CA PHE A 31 15.80 -4.70 7.87
C PHE A 31 15.35 -5.45 6.61
N GLU A 32 16.22 -5.46 5.61
CA GLU A 32 15.94 -6.04 4.31
C GLU A 32 15.68 -7.55 4.42
N ARG A 33 14.66 -8.03 3.69
CA ARG A 33 14.31 -9.43 3.54
C ARG A 33 14.58 -9.87 2.11
N THR A 34 15.10 -11.07 1.93
CA THR A 34 15.34 -11.65 0.60
C THR A 34 14.05 -12.11 -0.08
N ASP A 35 13.12 -12.66 0.71
CA ASP A 35 11.84 -13.19 0.21
C ASP A 35 10.72 -12.17 0.42
N TRP A 36 10.57 -11.28 -0.55
CA TRP A 36 9.54 -10.25 -0.55
C TRP A 36 8.95 -10.02 -1.93
N ILE A 37 7.77 -9.44 -1.99
CA ILE A 37 7.06 -9.09 -3.21
C ILE A 37 6.52 -7.67 -3.08
N ASN A 38 6.91 -6.80 -4.01
CA ASN A 38 6.35 -5.46 -4.12
C ASN A 38 4.94 -5.55 -4.69
N LEU A 39 3.96 -4.96 -4.01
CA LEU A 39 2.57 -4.89 -4.44
C LEU A 39 2.20 -3.51 -5.01
N ASN A 40 3.14 -2.63 -5.24
CA ASN A 40 2.89 -1.39 -5.97
C ASN A 40 2.53 -1.66 -7.43
N GLY A 41 2.01 -0.64 -8.11
CA GLY A 41 1.59 -0.73 -9.50
C GLY A 41 0.07 -0.68 -9.64
N GLU A 42 -0.49 -1.30 -10.65
CA GLU A 42 -1.92 -1.22 -10.95
C GLU A 42 -2.74 -2.00 -9.92
N TRP A 43 -3.72 -1.32 -9.33
CA TRP A 43 -4.82 -1.87 -8.53
C TRP A 43 -6.14 -1.45 -9.16
N THR A 44 -7.21 -2.16 -8.85
CA THR A 44 -8.57 -1.67 -9.13
C THR A 44 -9.11 -0.93 -7.93
N TYR A 45 -9.98 0.08 -8.16
CA TYR A 45 -10.57 0.86 -7.08
C TYR A 45 -12.00 1.29 -7.39
N THR A 46 -12.72 1.68 -6.34
CA THR A 46 -13.98 2.41 -6.43
C THR A 46 -14.13 3.38 -5.25
N PHE A 47 -14.71 4.54 -5.52
CA PHE A 47 -15.15 5.43 -4.45
C PHE A 47 -16.44 4.93 -3.83
N ASP A 48 -16.61 5.17 -2.53
CA ASP A 48 -17.79 4.78 -1.77
C ASP A 48 -18.36 5.98 -0.99
N PHE A 49 -18.85 6.96 -1.73
CA PHE A 49 -19.40 8.19 -1.16
C PHE A 49 -20.64 7.93 -0.30
N GLY A 50 -21.40 6.88 -0.59
CA GLY A 50 -22.59 6.47 0.16
C GLY A 50 -22.29 5.60 1.38
N ALA A 51 -21.04 5.23 1.62
CA ALA A 51 -20.62 4.37 2.73
C ALA A 51 -21.31 2.99 2.78
N SER A 52 -21.76 2.48 1.63
CA SER A 52 -22.53 1.24 1.48
C SER A 52 -21.72 0.04 1.02
N GLY A 53 -20.40 0.19 0.83
CA GLY A 53 -19.56 -0.83 0.22
C GLY A 53 -19.55 -2.16 0.98
N LEU A 54 -19.63 -2.16 2.31
CA LEU A 54 -19.73 -3.40 3.09
C LEU A 54 -21.03 -4.15 2.79
N GLU A 55 -22.17 -3.44 2.77
CA GLU A 55 -23.48 -4.01 2.46
C GLU A 55 -23.53 -4.54 1.01
N ARG A 56 -22.81 -3.88 0.10
CA ARG A 56 -22.64 -4.28 -1.30
C ARG A 56 -21.63 -5.41 -1.51
N GLY A 57 -21.03 -5.93 -0.43
CA GLY A 57 -20.08 -7.04 -0.49
C GLY A 57 -18.69 -6.68 -1.03
N TYR A 58 -18.29 -5.41 -1.01
CA TYR A 58 -17.00 -4.97 -1.56
C TYR A 58 -15.79 -5.63 -0.90
N ALA A 59 -15.90 -6.05 0.37
CA ALA A 59 -14.86 -6.78 1.06
C ALA A 59 -14.45 -8.09 0.36
N GLY A 60 -15.38 -8.73 -0.36
CA GLY A 60 -15.14 -9.94 -1.15
C GLY A 60 -14.93 -9.71 -2.64
N SER A 61 -14.76 -8.45 -3.06
CA SER A 61 -14.60 -8.12 -4.49
C SER A 61 -13.36 -8.78 -5.11
N LYS A 62 -13.49 -9.15 -6.37
CA LYS A 62 -12.37 -9.64 -7.20
C LYS A 62 -11.90 -8.59 -8.22
N GLY A 63 -12.39 -7.38 -8.12
CA GLY A 63 -12.04 -6.23 -8.95
C GLY A 63 -13.11 -5.15 -8.89
N PHE A 64 -12.70 -3.93 -9.20
CA PHE A 64 -13.55 -2.76 -9.38
C PHE A 64 -13.31 -2.18 -10.78
N ASP A 65 -14.19 -1.31 -11.25
CA ASP A 65 -14.11 -0.76 -12.62
C ASP A 65 -12.98 0.27 -12.77
N GLY A 66 -12.64 1.01 -11.72
CA GLY A 66 -11.58 2.01 -11.74
C GLY A 66 -10.19 1.37 -11.64
N LYS A 67 -9.18 2.01 -12.24
CA LYS A 67 -7.77 1.65 -12.14
C LYS A 67 -6.98 2.75 -11.48
N ILE A 68 -6.07 2.38 -10.59
CA ILE A 68 -5.19 3.29 -9.85
C ILE A 68 -3.79 2.72 -9.73
N ILE A 69 -2.78 3.57 -9.81
CA ILE A 69 -1.39 3.18 -9.62
C ILE A 69 -0.97 3.46 -8.17
N VAL A 70 -0.87 2.41 -7.37
CA VAL A 70 -0.32 2.44 -6.01
C VAL A 70 1.22 2.55 -6.09
N PRO A 71 1.89 3.37 -5.27
CA PRO A 71 1.41 4.00 -4.04
C PRO A 71 1.00 5.49 -4.21
N PHE A 72 0.56 5.89 -5.36
CA PHE A 72 0.14 7.27 -5.56
C PHE A 72 -1.30 7.48 -5.10
N ALA A 73 -1.50 8.51 -4.25
CA ALA A 73 -2.82 8.86 -3.77
C ALA A 73 -3.76 9.27 -4.93
N PRO A 74 -5.08 9.01 -4.84
CA PRO A 74 -6.02 9.29 -5.92
C PRO A 74 -6.06 10.77 -6.33
N GLU A 75 -5.64 11.69 -5.48
CA GLU A 75 -5.51 13.11 -5.81
C GLU A 75 -4.32 13.40 -6.75
N SER A 76 -3.32 12.54 -6.78
CA SER A 76 -2.14 12.69 -7.64
C SER A 76 -2.45 12.28 -9.08
N LYS A 77 -1.95 13.05 -10.05
CA LYS A 77 -1.99 12.68 -11.48
C LYS A 77 -1.20 11.38 -11.75
N LEU A 78 -0.17 11.09 -10.95
CA LEU A 78 0.64 9.86 -11.08
C LEU A 78 -0.14 8.59 -10.74
N SER A 79 -1.23 8.72 -9.98
CA SER A 79 -2.14 7.60 -9.71
C SER A 79 -2.95 7.17 -10.94
N GLY A 80 -3.02 8.01 -11.96
CA GLY A 80 -3.91 7.85 -13.11
C GLY A 80 -5.35 8.33 -12.85
N VAL A 81 -5.69 8.75 -11.62
CA VAL A 81 -7.04 9.19 -11.21
C VAL A 81 -7.14 10.71 -11.21
N GLY A 82 -6.29 11.41 -10.46
CA GLY A 82 -6.26 12.88 -10.40
C GLY A 82 -7.51 13.50 -9.75
N HIS A 83 -8.19 12.78 -8.85
CA HIS A 83 -9.40 13.26 -8.18
C HIS A 83 -9.05 14.14 -6.98
N THR A 84 -9.21 15.44 -7.11
CA THR A 84 -8.77 16.43 -6.11
C THR A 84 -9.86 16.85 -5.12
N ASP A 85 -11.08 16.34 -5.22
CA ASP A 85 -12.15 16.59 -4.27
C ASP A 85 -12.02 15.70 -3.02
N PHE A 86 -12.88 15.91 -2.02
CA PHE A 86 -12.88 15.11 -0.79
C PHE A 86 -13.32 13.68 -1.06
N ILE A 87 -12.52 12.72 -0.59
CA ILE A 87 -12.79 11.29 -0.69
C ILE A 87 -13.03 10.76 0.71
N GLY A 88 -14.30 10.52 1.06
CA GLY A 88 -14.65 9.97 2.37
C GLY A 88 -14.25 8.50 2.51
N ARG A 89 -14.44 7.72 1.45
CA ARG A 89 -14.11 6.29 1.40
C ARG A 89 -13.66 5.89 0.01
N ILE A 90 -12.64 5.03 -0.04
CA ILE A 90 -12.13 4.40 -1.25
C ILE A 90 -11.81 2.94 -0.97
N TRP A 91 -12.25 2.06 -1.85
CA TRP A 91 -11.96 0.64 -1.84
C TRP A 91 -10.92 0.36 -2.92
N TYR A 92 -9.90 -0.40 -2.54
CA TYR A 92 -8.86 -0.91 -3.43
C TYR A 92 -8.96 -2.42 -3.50
N GLN A 93 -8.63 -2.99 -4.65
CA GLN A 93 -8.51 -4.43 -4.82
C GLN A 93 -7.30 -4.77 -5.68
N ARG A 94 -6.58 -5.82 -5.29
CA ARG A 94 -5.52 -6.46 -6.06
C ARG A 94 -5.55 -7.96 -5.86
N THR A 95 -5.33 -8.73 -6.94
CA THR A 95 -5.01 -10.16 -6.80
C THR A 95 -3.56 -10.30 -6.39
N ILE A 96 -3.31 -11.02 -5.30
CA ILE A 96 -1.98 -11.38 -4.80
C ILE A 96 -1.74 -12.87 -5.05
N HIS A 97 -0.52 -13.21 -5.40
CA HIS A 97 -0.08 -14.60 -5.56
C HIS A 97 0.97 -14.94 -4.51
N ILE A 98 0.74 -16.04 -3.78
CA ILE A 98 1.66 -16.50 -2.75
C ILE A 98 2.59 -17.56 -3.36
N PRO A 99 3.91 -17.35 -3.42
CA PRO A 99 4.83 -18.34 -3.95
C PRO A 99 4.72 -19.68 -3.22
N ALA A 100 4.79 -20.79 -3.94
CA ALA A 100 4.77 -22.12 -3.36
C ALA A 100 5.94 -22.37 -2.38
N GLY A 101 7.08 -21.72 -2.66
CA GLY A 101 8.27 -21.77 -1.79
C GLY A 101 8.10 -21.09 -0.43
N TRP A 102 6.99 -20.38 -0.19
CA TRP A 102 6.67 -19.76 1.11
C TRP A 102 5.93 -20.71 2.05
N ALA A 103 5.78 -22.00 1.68
CA ALA A 103 5.25 -23.01 2.57
C ALA A 103 6.04 -23.05 3.89
N GLN A 104 5.33 -23.26 5.02
CA GLN A 104 5.90 -23.29 6.38
C GLN A 104 6.56 -21.98 6.85
N ARG A 105 6.26 -20.86 6.19
CA ARG A 105 6.70 -19.53 6.60
C ARG A 105 5.49 -18.65 6.90
N ASN A 106 5.67 -17.66 7.76
CA ASN A 106 4.63 -16.66 7.98
C ASN A 106 4.66 -15.67 6.82
N VAL A 107 3.49 -15.34 6.31
CA VAL A 107 3.31 -14.34 5.24
C VAL A 107 2.87 -13.04 5.87
N MET A 108 3.75 -12.04 5.85
CA MET A 108 3.50 -10.72 6.39
C MET A 108 3.04 -9.79 5.27
N LEU A 109 1.88 -9.17 5.42
CA LEU A 109 1.39 -8.09 4.55
C LEU A 109 1.70 -6.75 5.20
N ASN A 110 2.43 -5.89 4.50
CA ASN A 110 2.96 -4.66 5.05
C ASN A 110 2.46 -3.45 4.25
N PHE A 111 2.19 -2.37 4.97
CA PHE A 111 1.83 -1.06 4.42
C PHE A 111 2.77 0.00 4.95
N GLY A 112 3.37 0.81 4.09
CA GLY A 112 4.16 1.97 4.49
C GLY A 112 3.28 3.03 5.16
N ALA A 113 2.16 3.38 4.55
CA ALA A 113 1.12 4.21 5.14
C ALA A 113 -0.17 4.19 4.30
N VAL A 114 -1.31 4.33 4.99
CA VAL A 114 -2.65 4.51 4.39
C VAL A 114 -3.38 5.63 5.14
N TYR A 115 -3.84 6.65 4.45
CA TYR A 115 -4.52 7.78 5.07
C TYR A 115 -6.04 7.62 4.94
N TYR A 116 -6.84 7.58 6.01
CA TYR A 116 -6.45 7.71 7.44
C TYR A 116 -6.72 6.41 8.20
N THR A 117 -7.94 5.89 8.20
CA THR A 117 -8.29 4.58 8.72
C THR A 117 -8.26 3.56 7.60
N SER A 118 -7.68 2.41 7.83
CA SER A 118 -7.70 1.33 6.86
C SER A 118 -8.27 0.04 7.45
N GLU A 119 -9.02 -0.69 6.64
CA GLU A 119 -9.47 -2.05 6.92
C GLU A 119 -8.98 -2.95 5.78
N VAL A 120 -8.44 -4.11 6.14
CA VAL A 120 -7.85 -5.06 5.21
C VAL A 120 -8.64 -6.35 5.22
N TYR A 121 -8.90 -6.89 4.03
CA TYR A 121 -9.61 -8.15 3.82
C TYR A 121 -8.84 -9.03 2.83
N VAL A 122 -8.82 -10.33 3.09
CA VAL A 122 -8.31 -11.35 2.17
C VAL A 122 -9.43 -12.34 1.89
N ASP A 123 -9.78 -12.50 0.61
CA ASP A 123 -10.90 -13.34 0.15
C ASP A 123 -12.21 -13.07 0.94
N GLY A 124 -12.50 -11.80 1.22
CA GLY A 124 -13.67 -11.34 1.97
C GLY A 124 -13.58 -11.50 3.49
N ARG A 125 -12.52 -12.12 4.01
CA ARG A 125 -12.31 -12.28 5.45
C ARG A 125 -11.56 -11.08 6.01
N PHE A 126 -12.10 -10.48 7.07
CA PHE A 126 -11.46 -9.35 7.75
C PHE A 126 -10.14 -9.77 8.40
N VAL A 127 -9.06 -9.06 8.07
CA VAL A 127 -7.71 -9.28 8.60
C VAL A 127 -7.41 -8.34 9.75
N GLY A 128 -7.69 -7.06 9.59
CA GLY A 128 -7.38 -6.07 10.62
C GLY A 128 -7.72 -4.64 10.20
N ARG A 129 -7.61 -3.73 11.19
CA ARG A 129 -7.85 -2.30 11.05
C ARG A 129 -6.66 -1.53 11.61
N HIS A 130 -6.29 -0.44 10.93
CA HIS A 130 -5.27 0.49 11.40
C HIS A 130 -5.80 1.92 11.39
N PHE A 131 -5.33 2.73 12.35
CA PHE A 131 -5.62 4.15 12.48
C PHE A 131 -4.32 4.94 12.42
N GLY A 132 -4.30 6.00 11.64
CA GLY A 132 -3.15 6.89 11.51
C GLY A 132 -2.57 6.89 10.10
N GLY A 133 -2.46 8.08 9.52
CA GLY A 133 -2.12 8.26 8.10
C GLY A 133 -0.64 8.23 7.77
N SER A 134 0.26 8.17 8.76
CA SER A 134 1.71 8.38 8.56
C SER A 134 2.59 7.30 9.19
N SER A 135 1.99 6.26 9.77
CA SER A 135 2.71 5.15 10.38
C SER A 135 2.57 3.88 9.56
N SER A 136 3.67 3.12 9.47
CA SER A 136 3.64 1.79 8.87
C SER A 136 2.98 0.77 9.79
N PHE A 137 2.34 -0.23 9.18
CA PHE A 137 1.71 -1.34 9.89
C PHE A 137 1.81 -2.63 9.09
N SER A 138 1.62 -3.75 9.79
CA SER A 138 1.76 -5.08 9.20
C SER A 138 0.71 -6.03 9.77
N TYR A 139 0.31 -7.01 8.96
CA TYR A 139 -0.57 -8.10 9.37
C TYR A 139 0.06 -9.44 8.99
N ASP A 140 0.01 -10.40 9.89
CA ASP A 140 0.24 -11.80 9.56
C ASP A 140 -1.01 -12.35 8.85
N ILE A 141 -0.87 -12.64 7.57
CA ILE A 141 -1.95 -13.18 6.74
C ILE A 141 -1.81 -14.68 6.49
N THR A 142 -0.90 -15.36 7.17
CA THR A 142 -0.62 -16.81 6.98
C THR A 142 -1.88 -17.66 7.02
N ALA A 143 -2.76 -17.41 7.99
CA ALA A 143 -4.03 -18.14 8.13
C ALA A 143 -5.10 -17.81 7.08
N PHE A 144 -4.87 -16.79 6.25
CA PHE A 144 -5.80 -16.31 5.24
C PHE A 144 -5.44 -16.77 3.83
N VAL A 145 -4.20 -17.20 3.60
CA VAL A 145 -3.66 -17.51 2.28
C VAL A 145 -3.11 -18.92 2.19
N LYS A 146 -2.93 -19.40 0.95
CA LYS A 146 -2.33 -20.71 0.67
C LYS A 146 -1.09 -20.55 -0.21
N PRO A 147 0.05 -21.17 0.13
CA PRO A 147 1.22 -21.22 -0.76
C PRO A 147 0.84 -21.80 -2.12
N GLY A 148 1.32 -21.18 -3.20
CA GLY A 148 0.95 -21.50 -4.57
C GLY A 148 -0.41 -20.97 -5.01
N GLY A 149 -1.20 -20.36 -4.10
CA GLY A 149 -2.53 -19.82 -4.39
C GLY A 149 -2.55 -18.37 -4.81
N SER A 150 -3.68 -17.97 -5.40
CA SER A 150 -4.02 -16.58 -5.68
C SER A 150 -5.20 -16.16 -4.82
N HIS A 151 -5.12 -14.97 -4.26
CA HIS A 151 -6.09 -14.44 -3.29
C HIS A 151 -6.49 -13.01 -3.65
N SER A 152 -7.71 -12.61 -3.32
CA SER A 152 -8.16 -11.22 -3.46
C SER A 152 -7.80 -10.44 -2.21
N LEU A 153 -6.90 -9.46 -2.34
CA LEU A 153 -6.60 -8.48 -1.31
C LEU A 153 -7.48 -7.26 -1.53
N VAL A 154 -8.28 -6.90 -0.53
CA VAL A 154 -9.13 -5.71 -0.55
C VAL A 154 -8.75 -4.80 0.61
N VAL A 155 -8.65 -3.51 0.33
CA VAL A 155 -8.36 -2.47 1.33
C VAL A 155 -9.43 -1.39 1.25
N LEU A 156 -10.13 -1.14 2.35
CA LEU A 156 -10.95 0.05 2.54
C LEU A 156 -10.10 1.12 3.21
N ALA A 157 -10.02 2.31 2.64
CA ALA A 157 -9.49 3.48 3.31
C ALA A 157 -10.61 4.50 3.55
N THR A 158 -10.68 5.04 4.78
CA THR A 158 -11.66 6.03 5.20
C THR A 158 -10.95 7.27 5.70
N SER A 159 -11.39 8.44 5.24
CA SER A 159 -10.86 9.74 5.65
C SER A 159 -12.00 10.73 5.85
N ASP A 160 -12.06 11.35 7.01
CA ASP A 160 -12.97 12.46 7.32
C ASP A 160 -12.16 13.65 7.84
N LEU A 161 -11.39 14.23 6.93
CA LEU A 161 -10.43 15.29 7.26
C LEU A 161 -11.07 16.50 7.95
N ARG A 162 -12.32 16.84 7.57
CA ARG A 162 -13.04 18.00 8.09
C ARG A 162 -13.74 17.77 9.43
N SER A 163 -13.77 16.54 9.93
CA SER A 163 -14.39 16.23 11.22
C SER A 163 -13.64 16.78 12.44
N GLY A 164 -12.37 17.13 12.27
CA GLY A 164 -11.50 17.49 13.39
C GLY A 164 -11.10 16.32 14.28
N LYS A 165 -11.43 15.07 13.91
CA LYS A 165 -11.17 13.86 14.70
C LYS A 165 -9.96 13.06 14.22
N GLN A 166 -9.24 13.56 13.22
CA GLN A 166 -8.02 12.96 12.68
C GLN A 166 -6.96 14.02 12.44
N THR A 167 -5.69 13.62 12.45
CA THR A 167 -4.59 14.53 12.16
C THR A 167 -4.61 14.94 10.69
N ALA A 168 -4.66 16.23 10.41
CA ALA A 168 -4.70 16.76 9.05
C ALA A 168 -3.32 17.08 8.48
N GLY A 169 -2.37 17.47 9.34
CA GLY A 169 -1.11 18.03 8.88
C GLY A 169 -1.36 19.31 8.07
N LYS A 170 -0.68 19.44 6.94
CA LYS A 170 -0.87 20.55 5.99
C LYS A 170 -1.85 20.20 4.85
N GLN A 171 -2.80 19.34 5.07
CA GLN A 171 -3.83 19.04 4.08
C GLN A 171 -4.94 20.09 4.15
N SER A 172 -5.25 20.70 3.00
CA SER A 172 -6.28 21.74 2.91
C SER A 172 -7.66 21.21 3.28
N LEU A 173 -8.35 21.93 4.16
CA LEU A 173 -9.76 21.72 4.48
C LEU A 173 -10.70 22.36 3.46
N GLN A 174 -10.16 23.08 2.46
CA GLN A 174 -10.87 23.63 1.33
C GLN A 174 -10.67 22.76 0.09
N TYR A 175 -11.47 22.98 -0.95
CA TYR A 175 -11.34 22.25 -2.21
C TYR A 175 -10.00 22.50 -2.89
N ALA A 176 -9.51 23.72 -2.85
CA ALA A 176 -8.22 24.11 -3.40
C ALA A 176 -7.14 24.18 -2.32
N SER A 177 -5.90 23.94 -2.69
CA SER A 177 -4.74 24.28 -1.87
C SER A 177 -4.64 25.81 -1.71
N HIS A 178 -4.25 26.27 -0.53
CA HIS A 178 -4.13 27.68 -0.23
C HIS A 178 -3.07 27.93 0.84
N SER A 179 -2.39 29.06 0.78
CA SER A 179 -1.33 29.42 1.72
C SER A 179 -0.29 28.28 1.86
N CYS A 180 -0.12 27.72 3.04
CA CYS A 180 0.77 26.59 3.33
C CYS A 180 0.07 25.23 3.38
N ASP A 181 -1.21 25.17 2.98
CA ASP A 181 -1.98 23.93 2.94
C ASP A 181 -2.04 23.39 1.50
N TYR A 182 -1.83 22.07 1.38
CA TYR A 182 -1.71 21.39 0.10
C TYR A 182 -2.96 20.54 -0.20
N THR A 183 -3.05 20.06 -1.44
CA THR A 183 -4.05 19.05 -1.81
C THR A 183 -3.95 17.86 -0.88
N ARG A 184 -5.09 17.25 -0.60
CA ARG A 184 -5.22 16.09 0.29
C ARG A 184 -4.44 14.89 -0.21
N THR A 185 -4.23 13.95 0.69
CA THR A 185 -3.68 12.62 0.41
C THR A 185 -4.59 11.60 1.07
N THR A 186 -5.36 10.86 0.29
CA THR A 186 -6.31 9.86 0.79
C THR A 186 -5.88 8.46 0.39
N GLY A 187 -6.14 7.47 1.25
CA GLY A 187 -5.91 6.07 0.93
C GLY A 187 -4.45 5.67 0.96
N ILE A 188 -4.09 4.69 0.12
CA ILE A 188 -2.72 4.15 0.05
C ILE A 188 -1.81 5.19 -0.61
N TRP A 189 -0.77 5.65 0.12
CA TRP A 189 0.18 6.63 -0.40
C TRP A 189 1.66 6.25 -0.18
N GLN A 190 1.90 5.09 0.42
CA GLN A 190 3.21 4.50 0.60
C GLN A 190 3.20 3.05 0.10
N THR A 191 4.39 2.49 -0.16
CA THR A 191 4.57 1.12 -0.66
C THR A 191 3.77 0.09 0.12
N VAL A 192 3.16 -0.84 -0.61
CA VAL A 192 2.54 -2.06 -0.08
C VAL A 192 3.38 -3.25 -0.53
N TRP A 193 3.68 -4.19 0.39
CA TRP A 193 4.49 -5.36 0.06
C TRP A 193 4.17 -6.56 0.94
N MET A 194 4.56 -7.75 0.50
CA MET A 194 4.52 -8.97 1.29
C MET A 194 5.92 -9.49 1.54
N GLU A 195 6.11 -10.17 2.66
CA GLU A 195 7.35 -10.86 3.05
C GLU A 195 7.03 -12.26 3.55
N ALA A 196 7.92 -13.22 3.24
CA ALA A 196 7.91 -14.52 3.90
C ALA A 196 8.98 -14.53 4.99
N VAL A 197 8.59 -14.74 6.22
CA VAL A 197 9.49 -14.78 7.39
C VAL A 197 9.42 -16.13 8.10
N ALA A 198 10.50 -16.52 8.76
CA ALA A 198 10.47 -17.68 9.64
C ALA A 198 9.46 -17.45 10.79
N PRO A 199 8.84 -18.51 11.36
CA PRO A 199 7.92 -18.34 12.49
C PRO A 199 8.51 -17.59 13.68
N GLU A 200 9.81 -17.74 13.92
CA GLU A 200 10.57 -17.05 14.97
C GLU A 200 11.48 -15.96 14.38
N ALA A 201 10.98 -15.20 13.41
CA ALA A 201 11.76 -14.16 12.77
C ALA A 201 11.94 -12.94 13.69
N LEU A 202 13.10 -12.35 13.64
CA LEU A 202 13.38 -11.05 14.26
C LEU A 202 12.43 -10.01 13.64
N ALA A 203 11.51 -9.48 14.44
CA ALA A 203 10.51 -8.53 13.98
C ALA A 203 11.05 -7.10 13.98
N ARG A 204 11.83 -6.74 14.99
CA ARG A 204 12.38 -5.39 15.15
C ARG A 204 13.62 -5.39 16.04
N VAL A 205 14.49 -4.40 15.84
CA VAL A 205 15.62 -4.11 16.72
C VAL A 205 15.47 -2.68 17.24
N ARG A 206 15.50 -2.53 18.54
CA ARG A 206 15.64 -1.22 19.19
C ARG A 206 17.09 -0.99 19.53
N VAL A 207 17.65 0.10 19.01
CA VAL A 207 19.01 0.55 19.35
C VAL A 207 18.89 1.81 20.18
N THR A 208 19.52 1.81 21.35
CA THR A 208 19.60 2.99 22.24
C THR A 208 21.08 3.32 22.46
N THR A 209 21.45 4.57 22.26
CA THR A 209 22.81 5.05 22.53
C THR A 209 22.91 5.53 23.98
N ASP A 210 23.96 5.14 24.68
CA ASP A 210 24.35 5.67 25.97
C ASP A 210 25.71 6.37 25.79
N ILE A 211 25.69 7.71 25.79
CA ILE A 211 26.86 8.54 25.53
C ILE A 211 27.78 8.54 26.75
N ASP A 212 27.20 8.51 27.97
CA ASP A 212 27.96 8.58 29.21
C ASP A 212 28.80 7.31 29.40
N GLN A 213 28.26 6.17 29.03
CA GLN A 213 28.92 4.86 29.11
C GLN A 213 29.60 4.43 27.81
N GLN A 214 29.53 5.25 26.74
CA GLN A 214 30.11 4.98 25.41
C GLN A 214 29.69 3.61 24.84
N GLN A 215 28.40 3.25 24.98
CA GLN A 215 27.88 1.96 24.54
C GLN A 215 26.60 2.09 23.72
N LEU A 216 26.33 1.03 22.94
CA LEU A 216 25.09 0.81 22.24
C LEU A 216 24.34 -0.35 22.90
N ILE A 217 23.09 -0.09 23.31
CA ILE A 217 22.19 -1.11 23.84
C ILE A 217 21.33 -1.60 22.69
N VAL A 218 21.44 -2.87 22.34
CA VAL A 218 20.69 -3.49 21.24
C VAL A 218 19.67 -4.47 21.82
N ALA A 219 18.38 -4.20 21.62
CA ALA A 219 17.28 -5.02 22.11
C ALA A 219 16.50 -5.60 20.93
N PRO A 220 16.73 -6.88 20.56
CA PRO A 220 15.96 -7.57 19.54
C PRO A 220 14.55 -7.90 20.04
N GLN A 221 13.58 -7.89 19.10
CA GLN A 221 12.20 -8.30 19.31
C GLN A 221 11.81 -9.32 18.23
N PHE A 222 11.25 -10.45 18.67
CA PHE A 222 10.80 -11.55 17.83
C PHE A 222 9.29 -11.60 17.74
#